data_f2efcf4987d925f9ed90946c13396d68
#
_entry.id   f2efcf4987d925f9ed90946c13396d68
#
_cell.length_a   1.000
_cell.length_b   1.000
_cell.length_c   1.000
_cell.angle_alpha   90.00
_cell.angle_beta   90.00
_cell.angle_gamma   90.00
#
_symmetry.space_group_name_H-M   'P 1'
#
loop_
_entity.id
_entity.type
_entity.pdbx_description
1 polymer ?
#
loop_
_entity_poly.entity_id
_entity_poly.type
_entity_poly.pdbx_seq_one_letter_code
_entity_poly.pdbx_strand_id
1 'polypeptide(L)'
;MFTIDMGLLAQVLVSLAAALVMSFALTPVVKVFAQRVGAMDVPKDGRRMHDHPIPRLGGLAMFLGFLLSTLLFSKIDTQVRGMLLGCVLVVITGVIDDIVPLKWWLKLLLQIAAALVAVFSGIRIEVFTNPIPFLGSEWLILQELSIPITVLWIVLVTNSVNLIDGLDGLAVGVSAIDSVAMLVIALLVSEGNVAIIMAALTGACLASCPTT
;
A
#
# COMPACT_ATOMS: atom_id res chain seq x y z
N MET A 1 24.92 19.13 -7.87
CA MET A 1 23.94 20.22 -7.75
C MET A 1 22.60 19.61 -8.13
N PHE A 2 21.75 19.30 -7.14
CA PHE A 2 20.44 18.70 -7.41
C PHE A 2 19.51 19.76 -7.99
N THR A 3 19.26 19.70 -9.28
CA THR A 3 18.21 20.49 -9.94
C THR A 3 16.94 19.63 -9.94
N ILE A 4 16.06 19.85 -8.99
CA ILE A 4 14.73 19.23 -9.03
C ILE A 4 14.01 19.83 -10.24
N ASP A 5 13.57 18.98 -11.16
CA ASP A 5 12.76 19.41 -12.30
C ASP A 5 11.42 19.98 -11.75
N MET A 6 11.18 21.26 -12.01
CA MET A 6 9.95 21.95 -11.57
C MET A 6 8.69 21.28 -12.13
N GLY A 7 8.79 20.66 -13.31
CA GLY A 7 7.71 19.90 -13.91
C GLY A 7 7.38 18.62 -13.09
N LEU A 8 8.40 17.90 -12.66
CA LEU A 8 8.23 16.73 -11.78
C LEU A 8 7.65 17.13 -10.44
N LEU A 9 8.16 18.20 -9.82
CA LEU A 9 7.64 18.66 -8.54
C LEU A 9 6.14 19.00 -8.61
N ALA A 10 5.72 19.69 -9.70
CA ALA A 10 4.32 19.99 -9.93
C ALA A 10 3.47 18.70 -10.06
N GLN A 11 3.94 17.70 -10.82
CA GLN A 11 3.25 16.41 -10.95
C GLN A 11 3.13 15.68 -9.61
N VAL A 12 4.17 15.67 -8.80
CA VAL A 12 4.18 15.07 -7.44
C VAL A 12 3.14 15.77 -6.56
N LEU A 13 3.11 17.09 -6.51
CA LEU A 13 2.15 17.85 -5.69
C LEU A 13 0.70 17.64 -6.17
N VAL A 14 0.47 17.63 -7.50
CA VAL A 14 -0.86 17.39 -8.07
C VAL A 14 -1.33 15.96 -7.78
N SER A 15 -0.45 14.96 -7.91
CA SER A 15 -0.76 13.57 -7.59
C SER A 15 -1.14 13.39 -6.11
N LEU A 16 -0.38 14.00 -5.21
CA LEU A 16 -0.66 13.99 -3.78
C LEU A 16 -2.02 14.63 -3.47
N ALA A 17 -2.26 15.85 -3.98
CA ALA A 17 -3.50 16.57 -3.77
C ALA A 17 -4.71 15.82 -4.36
N ALA A 18 -4.56 15.25 -5.56
CA ALA A 18 -5.60 14.46 -6.21
C ALA A 18 -5.96 13.21 -5.40
N ALA A 19 -4.96 12.44 -4.93
CA ALA A 19 -5.18 11.27 -4.10
C ALA A 19 -5.89 11.63 -2.79
N LEU A 20 -5.47 12.72 -2.13
CA LEU A 20 -6.09 13.21 -0.91
C LEU A 20 -7.56 13.57 -1.13
N VAL A 21 -7.84 14.39 -2.14
CA VAL A 21 -9.22 14.83 -2.45
C VAL A 21 -10.09 13.64 -2.85
N MET A 22 -9.59 12.74 -3.70
CA MET A 22 -10.33 11.56 -4.14
C MET A 22 -10.63 10.60 -3.00
N SER A 23 -9.64 10.29 -2.13
CA SER A 23 -9.83 9.45 -0.95
C SER A 23 -10.87 10.05 -0.01
N PHE A 24 -10.77 11.33 0.27
CA PHE A 24 -11.72 12.05 1.13
C PHE A 24 -13.14 12.03 0.55
N ALA A 25 -13.28 12.31 -0.76
CA ALA A 25 -14.56 12.30 -1.45
C ALA A 25 -15.19 10.91 -1.53
N LEU A 26 -14.38 9.86 -1.63
CA LEU A 26 -14.85 8.46 -1.69
C LEU A 26 -15.19 7.89 -0.31
N THR A 27 -14.67 8.42 0.76
CA THR A 27 -14.92 7.95 2.14
C THR A 27 -16.42 7.82 2.47
N PRO A 28 -17.29 8.83 2.22
CA PRO A 28 -18.72 8.69 2.51
C PRO A 28 -19.40 7.62 1.64
N VAL A 29 -18.97 7.46 0.40
CA VAL A 29 -19.51 6.45 -0.52
C VAL A 29 -19.17 5.05 -0.04
N VAL A 30 -17.90 4.83 0.33
CA VAL A 30 -17.43 3.55 0.89
C VAL A 30 -18.09 3.25 2.24
N LYS A 31 -18.32 4.25 3.08
CA LYS A 31 -19.04 4.09 4.35
C LYS A 31 -20.47 3.58 4.13
N VAL A 32 -21.21 4.15 3.18
CA VAL A 32 -22.55 3.68 2.82
C VAL A 32 -22.50 2.26 2.24
N PHE A 33 -21.50 1.97 1.39
CA PHE A 33 -21.29 0.63 0.85
C PHE A 33 -21.02 -0.40 1.96
N ALA A 34 -20.12 -0.10 2.91
CA ALA A 34 -19.81 -0.96 4.06
C ALA A 34 -21.05 -1.30 4.89
N GLN A 35 -21.92 -0.32 5.12
CA GLN A 35 -23.19 -0.52 5.82
C GLN A 35 -24.13 -1.47 5.07
N ARG A 36 -24.20 -1.36 3.73
CA ARG A 36 -25.07 -2.22 2.90
C ARG A 36 -24.60 -3.67 2.83
N VAL A 37 -23.27 -3.90 2.80
CA VAL A 37 -22.71 -5.27 2.72
C VAL A 37 -22.51 -5.90 4.10
N GLY A 38 -22.79 -5.16 5.19
CA GLY A 38 -22.67 -5.67 6.56
C GLY A 38 -21.22 -5.74 7.08
N ALA A 39 -20.26 -5.08 6.41
CA ALA A 39 -18.87 -5.00 6.83
C ALA A 39 -18.70 -3.96 7.95
N MET A 40 -19.35 -4.23 9.11
CA MET A 40 -19.37 -3.34 10.26
C MET A 40 -18.73 -4.04 11.47
N ASP A 41 -17.86 -3.33 12.18
CA ASP A 41 -17.37 -3.78 13.48
C ASP A 41 -18.38 -3.39 14.56
N VAL A 42 -19.11 -4.40 15.04
CA VAL A 42 -20.04 -4.23 16.16
C VAL A 42 -19.33 -4.66 17.43
N PRO A 43 -19.15 -3.78 18.42
CA PRO A 43 -18.51 -4.15 19.69
C PRO A 43 -19.36 -5.21 20.41
N LYS A 44 -18.84 -6.45 20.47
CA LYS A 44 -19.50 -7.55 21.18
C LYS A 44 -18.96 -7.78 22.59
N ASP A 45 -17.79 -7.23 22.92
CA ASP A 45 -17.09 -7.43 24.18
C ASP A 45 -16.55 -6.11 24.74
N GLY A 46 -16.54 -5.94 26.06
CA GLY A 46 -16.07 -4.76 26.79
C GLY A 46 -14.55 -4.46 26.69
N ARG A 47 -13.84 -5.09 25.78
CA ARG A 47 -12.41 -4.83 25.47
C ARG A 47 -12.21 -3.83 24.36
N ARG A 48 -13.26 -3.44 23.62
CA ARG A 48 -13.16 -2.52 22.49
C ARG A 48 -13.47 -1.11 22.93
N MET A 49 -12.65 -0.17 22.51
CA MET A 49 -12.73 1.24 22.94
C MET A 49 -13.87 2.06 22.30
N HIS A 50 -14.69 1.46 21.42
CA HIS A 50 -15.72 2.16 20.68
C HIS A 50 -17.14 1.73 21.08
N ASP A 51 -17.99 2.73 21.37
CA ASP A 51 -19.40 2.53 21.70
C ASP A 51 -20.33 2.46 20.46
N HIS A 52 -19.79 2.67 19.26
CA HIS A 52 -20.56 2.74 18.01
C HIS A 52 -20.04 1.76 16.96
N PRO A 53 -20.93 1.21 16.08
CA PRO A 53 -20.50 0.40 14.95
C PRO A 53 -19.64 1.19 13.97
N ILE A 54 -18.42 0.74 13.71
CA ILE A 54 -17.47 1.39 12.79
C ILE A 54 -17.38 0.58 11.48
N PRO A 55 -17.42 1.23 10.30
CA PRO A 55 -17.24 0.54 9.03
C PRO A 55 -15.79 0.08 8.86
N ARG A 56 -15.59 -1.22 8.58
CA ARG A 56 -14.26 -1.84 8.41
C ARG A 56 -13.58 -1.50 7.08
N LEU A 57 -14.32 -1.02 6.08
CA LEU A 57 -13.82 -0.80 4.72
C LEU A 57 -13.12 0.57 4.51
N GLY A 58 -12.61 1.22 5.56
CA GLY A 58 -11.89 2.50 5.44
C GLY A 58 -10.72 2.44 4.45
N GLY A 59 -9.95 1.36 4.45
CA GLY A 59 -8.85 1.13 3.52
C GLY A 59 -9.25 1.10 2.03
N LEU A 60 -10.50 0.76 1.73
CA LEU A 60 -10.99 0.76 0.34
C LEU A 60 -11.07 2.17 -0.26
N ALA A 61 -11.49 3.17 0.52
CA ALA A 61 -11.52 4.57 0.06
C ALA A 61 -10.12 5.10 -0.21
N MET A 62 -9.16 4.79 0.69
CA MET A 62 -7.74 5.12 0.49
C MET A 62 -7.18 4.48 -0.78
N PHE A 63 -7.42 3.18 -0.94
CA PHE A 63 -6.93 2.45 -2.10
C PHE A 63 -7.51 3.00 -3.41
N LEU A 64 -8.78 3.32 -3.47
CA LEU A 64 -9.41 3.91 -4.66
C LEU A 64 -8.83 5.29 -4.98
N GLY A 65 -8.59 6.14 -3.99
CA GLY A 65 -7.94 7.44 -4.19
C GLY A 65 -6.50 7.29 -4.69
N PHE A 66 -5.73 6.39 -4.08
CA PHE A 66 -4.39 6.03 -4.54
C PHE A 66 -4.40 5.49 -5.98
N LEU A 67 -5.28 4.53 -6.29
CA LEU A 67 -5.39 3.89 -7.60
C LEU A 67 -5.71 4.92 -8.68
N LEU A 68 -6.74 5.75 -8.47
CA LEU A 68 -7.17 6.77 -9.42
C LEU A 68 -6.06 7.81 -9.67
N SER A 69 -5.43 8.30 -8.61
CA SER A 69 -4.32 9.25 -8.75
C SER A 69 -3.14 8.64 -9.50
N THR A 70 -2.76 7.41 -9.17
CA THR A 70 -1.67 6.70 -9.87
C THR A 70 -1.99 6.50 -11.34
N LEU A 71 -3.22 6.08 -11.68
CA LEU A 71 -3.65 5.91 -13.08
C LEU A 71 -3.65 7.21 -13.89
N LEU A 72 -3.91 8.35 -13.25
CA LEU A 72 -3.99 9.65 -13.92
C LEU A 72 -2.61 10.31 -14.11
N PHE A 73 -1.70 10.15 -13.16
CA PHE A 73 -0.47 10.95 -13.12
C PHE A 73 0.81 10.16 -13.31
N SER A 74 0.82 8.83 -13.08
CA SER A 74 2.02 8.01 -13.27
C SER A 74 2.11 7.40 -14.67
N LYS A 75 3.32 7.05 -15.09
CA LYS A 75 3.53 6.27 -16.32
C LYS A 75 3.20 4.80 -16.02
N ILE A 76 2.21 4.26 -16.74
CA ILE A 76 1.73 2.89 -16.55
C ILE A 76 2.57 1.93 -17.41
N ASP A 77 3.73 1.56 -16.90
CA ASP A 77 4.56 0.50 -17.47
C ASP A 77 4.14 -0.90 -16.97
N THR A 78 4.89 -1.93 -17.34
CA THR A 78 4.60 -3.32 -16.95
C THR A 78 4.72 -3.52 -15.43
N GLN A 79 5.69 -2.87 -14.79
CA GLN A 79 5.90 -2.98 -13.34
C GLN A 79 4.76 -2.31 -12.58
N VAL A 80 4.37 -1.09 -12.94
CA VAL A 80 3.25 -0.38 -12.32
C VAL A 80 1.94 -1.12 -12.52
N ARG A 81 1.69 -1.68 -13.72
CA ARG A 81 0.52 -2.53 -13.96
C ARG A 81 0.48 -3.74 -13.03
N GLY A 82 1.60 -4.46 -12.92
CA GLY A 82 1.70 -5.62 -12.02
C GLY A 82 1.52 -5.26 -10.57
N MET A 83 2.11 -4.15 -10.13
CA MET A 83 1.92 -3.62 -8.78
C MET A 83 0.44 -3.33 -8.51
N LEU A 84 -0.22 -2.56 -9.38
CA LEU A 84 -1.63 -2.20 -9.21
C LEU A 84 -2.54 -3.42 -9.21
N LEU A 85 -2.29 -4.41 -10.11
CA LEU A 85 -3.04 -5.67 -10.12
C LEU A 85 -2.84 -6.47 -8.82
N GLY A 86 -1.61 -6.56 -8.33
CA GLY A 86 -1.31 -7.18 -7.04
C GLY A 86 -2.04 -6.48 -5.89
N CYS A 87 -2.01 -5.14 -5.86
CA CYS A 87 -2.74 -4.35 -4.85
C CYS A 87 -4.26 -4.59 -4.94
N VAL A 88 -4.85 -4.62 -6.14
CA VAL A 88 -6.28 -4.93 -6.33
C VAL A 88 -6.62 -6.30 -5.75
N LEU A 89 -5.81 -7.34 -6.00
CA LEU A 89 -6.03 -8.67 -5.45
C LEU A 89 -5.98 -8.68 -3.91
N VAL A 90 -5.02 -7.99 -3.31
CA VAL A 90 -4.90 -7.87 -1.85
C VAL A 90 -6.11 -7.14 -1.27
N VAL A 91 -6.54 -6.03 -1.88
CA VAL A 91 -7.69 -5.24 -1.42
C VAL A 91 -9.00 -6.04 -1.54
N ILE A 92 -9.22 -6.73 -2.66
CA ILE A 92 -10.39 -7.62 -2.83
C ILE A 92 -10.39 -8.70 -1.74
N THR A 93 -9.21 -9.31 -1.46
CA THR A 93 -9.07 -10.30 -0.39
C THR A 93 -9.42 -9.70 0.96
N GLY A 94 -8.96 -8.47 1.26
CA GLY A 94 -9.27 -7.76 2.50
C GLY A 94 -10.77 -7.47 2.63
N VAL A 95 -11.40 -6.95 1.57
CA VAL A 95 -12.85 -6.68 1.54
C VAL A 95 -13.66 -7.95 1.78
N ILE A 96 -13.27 -9.07 1.16
CA ILE A 96 -13.95 -10.35 1.37
C ILE A 96 -13.76 -10.83 2.82
N ASP A 97 -12.56 -10.70 3.38
CA ASP A 97 -12.24 -11.08 4.76
C ASP A 97 -13.04 -10.25 5.79
N ASP A 98 -13.26 -8.97 5.51
CA ASP A 98 -14.07 -8.07 6.34
C ASP A 98 -15.57 -8.42 6.32
N ILE A 99 -16.08 -8.98 5.21
CA ILE A 99 -17.49 -9.40 5.06
C ILE A 99 -17.67 -10.82 5.60
N VAL A 100 -16.78 -11.75 5.19
CA VAL A 100 -16.83 -13.17 5.55
C VAL A 100 -15.43 -13.61 5.99
N PRO A 101 -15.22 -13.92 7.28
CA PRO A 101 -13.90 -14.29 7.79
C PRO A 101 -13.29 -15.44 6.98
N LEU A 102 -12.18 -15.16 6.31
CA LEU A 102 -11.46 -16.15 5.52
C LEU A 102 -10.60 -17.04 6.42
N LYS A 103 -10.43 -18.30 6.02
CA LYS A 103 -9.45 -19.19 6.65
C LYS A 103 -8.04 -18.63 6.42
N TRP A 104 -7.18 -18.66 7.44
CA TRP A 104 -5.83 -18.10 7.42
C TRP A 104 -4.98 -18.57 6.22
N TRP A 105 -5.06 -19.85 5.85
CA TRP A 105 -4.31 -20.42 4.73
C TRP A 105 -4.79 -19.90 3.37
N LEU A 106 -6.11 -19.63 3.21
CA LEU A 106 -6.67 -19.07 1.98
C LEU A 106 -6.21 -17.62 1.81
N LYS A 107 -6.21 -16.83 2.88
CA LYS A 107 -5.67 -15.47 2.90
C LYS A 107 -4.20 -15.46 2.49
N LEU A 108 -3.39 -16.38 3.03
CA LEU A 108 -1.99 -16.53 2.68
C LEU A 108 -1.80 -16.89 1.19
N LEU A 109 -2.58 -17.83 0.66
CA LEU A 109 -2.51 -18.20 -0.76
C LEU A 109 -2.83 -17.03 -1.68
N LEU A 110 -3.85 -16.24 -1.36
CA LEU A 110 -4.23 -15.06 -2.16
C LEU A 110 -3.15 -13.96 -2.09
N GLN A 111 -2.51 -13.77 -0.95
CA GLN A 111 -1.37 -12.86 -0.81
C GLN A 111 -0.16 -13.34 -1.63
N ILE A 112 0.15 -14.64 -1.62
CA ILE A 112 1.21 -15.22 -2.46
C ILE A 112 0.89 -15.02 -3.95
N ALA A 113 -0.35 -15.26 -4.36
CA ALA A 113 -0.78 -15.04 -5.75
C ALA A 113 -0.61 -13.56 -6.16
N ALA A 114 -1.01 -12.62 -5.31
CA ALA A 114 -0.83 -11.19 -5.55
C ALA A 114 0.67 -10.81 -5.66
N ALA A 115 1.50 -11.35 -4.76
CA ALA A 115 2.95 -11.14 -4.79
C ALA A 115 3.58 -11.71 -6.08
N LEU A 116 3.15 -12.89 -6.53
CA LEU A 116 3.62 -13.48 -7.79
C LEU A 116 3.26 -12.61 -9.00
N VAL A 117 2.06 -12.00 -9.04
CA VAL A 117 1.69 -11.06 -10.10
C VAL A 117 2.67 -9.90 -10.18
N ALA A 118 3.03 -9.31 -9.04
CA ALA A 118 4.02 -8.23 -8.98
C ALA A 118 5.40 -8.70 -9.44
N VAL A 119 5.87 -9.84 -8.95
CA VAL A 119 7.20 -10.42 -9.25
C VAL A 119 7.34 -10.77 -10.73
N PHE A 120 6.32 -11.38 -11.34
CA PHE A 120 6.34 -11.69 -12.77
C PHE A 120 6.18 -10.48 -13.68
N SER A 121 5.72 -9.36 -13.13
CA SER A 121 5.71 -8.07 -13.82
C SER A 121 7.05 -7.33 -13.75
N GLY A 122 8.08 -7.92 -13.12
CA GLY A 122 9.43 -7.38 -13.06
C GLY A 122 9.78 -6.66 -11.75
N ILE A 123 8.90 -6.70 -10.72
CA ILE A 123 9.21 -6.15 -9.40
C ILE A 123 9.97 -7.22 -8.60
N ARG A 124 11.30 -7.07 -8.51
CA ARG A 124 12.18 -8.08 -7.88
C ARG A 124 13.25 -7.42 -7.04
N ILE A 125 13.57 -8.04 -5.93
CA ILE A 125 14.77 -7.74 -5.14
C ILE A 125 15.91 -8.53 -5.79
N GLU A 126 16.79 -7.86 -6.52
CA GLU A 126 17.89 -8.52 -7.25
C GLU A 126 19.20 -8.49 -6.46
N VAL A 127 19.38 -7.46 -5.64
CA VAL A 127 20.61 -7.19 -4.92
C VAL A 127 20.31 -6.96 -3.47
N PHE A 128 21.12 -7.54 -2.59
CA PHE A 128 21.06 -7.33 -1.15
C PHE A 128 22.41 -6.85 -0.64
N THR A 129 22.42 -5.89 0.29
CA THR A 129 23.66 -5.51 0.96
C THR A 129 24.14 -6.67 1.82
N ASN A 130 25.40 -7.08 1.67
CA ASN A 130 25.95 -8.20 2.42
C ASN A 130 26.04 -7.83 3.91
N PRO A 131 25.27 -8.48 4.80
CA PRO A 131 25.31 -8.21 6.22
C PRO A 131 26.55 -8.79 6.90
N ILE A 132 27.34 -9.61 6.17
CA ILE A 132 28.53 -10.30 6.70
C ILE A 132 29.78 -9.73 6.02
N PRO A 133 30.50 -8.77 6.64
CA PRO A 133 31.63 -8.09 6.02
C PRO A 133 32.78 -9.03 5.56
N PHE A 134 32.88 -10.23 6.15
CA PHE A 134 33.94 -11.20 5.89
C PHE A 134 33.74 -12.03 4.60
N LEU A 135 32.59 -11.96 3.93
CA LEU A 135 32.33 -12.71 2.69
C LEU A 135 32.75 -11.99 1.39
N GLY A 136 33.54 -10.94 1.48
CA GLY A 136 34.34 -10.42 0.37
C GLY A 136 33.65 -9.50 -0.64
N SER A 137 32.33 -9.50 -0.80
CA SER A 137 31.60 -8.56 -1.65
C SER A 137 30.60 -7.75 -0.85
N GLU A 138 30.51 -6.44 -1.10
CA GLU A 138 29.53 -5.56 -0.46
C GLU A 138 28.08 -5.90 -0.88
N TRP A 139 27.90 -6.58 -1.99
CA TRP A 139 26.62 -6.89 -2.60
C TRP A 139 26.45 -8.39 -2.83
N LEU A 140 25.29 -8.92 -2.42
CA LEU A 140 24.84 -10.28 -2.75
C LEU A 140 23.84 -10.18 -3.89
N ILE A 141 24.19 -10.81 -5.04
CA ILE A 141 23.29 -10.91 -6.18
C ILE A 141 22.44 -12.17 -6.00
N LEU A 142 21.13 -12.02 -5.92
CA LEU A 142 20.22 -13.10 -5.54
C LEU A 142 19.90 -14.08 -6.67
N GLN A 143 20.11 -13.72 -7.94
CA GLN A 143 19.82 -14.56 -9.12
C GLN A 143 18.47 -15.29 -9.00
N GLU A 144 18.46 -16.62 -8.97
CA GLU A 144 17.25 -17.47 -8.86
C GLU A 144 16.49 -17.27 -7.54
N LEU A 145 17.17 -16.89 -6.48
CA LEU A 145 16.55 -16.61 -5.17
C LEU A 145 15.78 -15.28 -5.13
N SER A 146 15.94 -14.43 -6.14
CA SER A 146 15.24 -13.15 -6.24
C SER A 146 13.72 -13.32 -6.17
N ILE A 147 13.16 -14.30 -6.88
CA ILE A 147 11.71 -14.57 -6.90
C ILE A 147 11.18 -14.97 -5.51
N PRO A 148 11.66 -16.07 -4.90
CA PRO A 148 11.12 -16.52 -3.61
C PRO A 148 11.36 -15.51 -2.48
N ILE A 149 12.51 -14.81 -2.49
CA ILE A 149 12.80 -13.77 -1.49
C ILE A 149 11.85 -12.58 -1.65
N THR A 150 11.58 -12.13 -2.88
CA THR A 150 10.65 -11.02 -3.11
C THR A 150 9.22 -11.38 -2.71
N VAL A 151 8.76 -12.59 -3.06
CA VAL A 151 7.42 -13.08 -2.64
C VAL A 151 7.33 -13.14 -1.12
N LEU A 152 8.34 -13.73 -0.47
CA LEU A 152 8.39 -13.81 0.99
C LEU A 152 8.33 -12.42 1.63
N TRP A 153 9.12 -11.47 1.10
CA TRP A 153 9.17 -10.09 1.59
C TRP A 153 7.81 -9.40 1.47
N ILE A 154 7.16 -9.47 0.30
CA ILE A 154 5.85 -8.85 0.08
C ILE A 154 4.81 -9.44 1.05
N VAL A 155 4.75 -10.77 1.18
CA VAL A 155 3.81 -11.45 2.08
C VAL A 155 4.08 -11.10 3.53
N LEU A 156 5.36 -11.06 3.95
CA LEU A 156 5.75 -10.73 5.32
C LEU A 156 5.36 -9.29 5.67
N VAL A 157 5.67 -8.32 4.81
CA VAL A 157 5.32 -6.91 5.04
C VAL A 157 3.79 -6.74 5.05
N THR A 158 3.06 -7.37 4.11
CA THR A 158 1.59 -7.31 4.09
C THR A 158 0.97 -7.82 5.39
N ASN A 159 1.48 -8.93 5.94
CA ASN A 159 0.99 -9.46 7.21
C ASN A 159 1.42 -8.60 8.41
N SER A 160 2.63 -8.01 8.37
CA SER A 160 3.09 -7.11 9.43
C SER A 160 2.22 -5.87 9.53
N VAL A 161 1.89 -5.23 8.39
CA VAL A 161 0.96 -4.08 8.36
C VAL A 161 -0.42 -4.48 8.88
N ASN A 162 -0.92 -5.66 8.49
CA ASN A 162 -2.21 -6.17 8.96
C ASN A 162 -2.22 -6.42 10.49
N LEU A 163 -1.09 -6.80 11.09
CA LEU A 163 -0.96 -6.96 12.55
C LEU A 163 -0.95 -5.62 13.29
N ILE A 164 -0.38 -4.58 12.68
CA ILE A 164 -0.32 -3.23 13.25
C ILE A 164 -1.71 -2.55 13.19
N ASP A 165 -2.57 -2.96 12.27
CA ASP A 165 -3.93 -2.43 12.08
C ASP A 165 -4.93 -2.80 13.19
N GLY A 166 -4.42 -3.18 14.35
CA GLY A 166 -5.22 -3.46 15.55
C GLY A 166 -5.53 -2.24 16.43
N LEU A 167 -4.93 -1.08 16.13
CA LEU A 167 -5.14 0.18 16.84
C LEU A 167 -5.55 1.26 15.85
N ASP A 168 -6.56 2.05 16.20
CA ASP A 168 -7.13 3.09 15.34
C ASP A 168 -6.07 4.07 14.83
N GLY A 169 -5.98 4.20 13.51
CA GLY A 169 -5.06 5.10 12.83
C GLY A 169 -3.57 4.72 12.86
N LEU A 170 -3.15 3.68 13.59
CA LEU A 170 -1.73 3.33 13.71
C LEU A 170 -1.16 2.86 12.38
N ALA A 171 -1.82 1.92 11.70
CA ALA A 171 -1.37 1.41 10.40
C ALA A 171 -1.33 2.52 9.34
N VAL A 172 -2.34 3.39 9.33
CA VAL A 172 -2.40 4.55 8.42
C VAL A 172 -1.28 5.54 8.73
N GLY A 173 -1.03 5.83 10.01
CA GLY A 173 0.05 6.73 10.43
C GLY A 173 1.43 6.22 10.04
N VAL A 174 1.73 4.94 10.29
CA VAL A 174 2.99 4.30 9.87
C VAL A 174 3.13 4.34 8.36
N SER A 175 2.09 3.94 7.61
CA SER A 175 2.09 3.97 6.15
C SER A 175 2.28 5.38 5.58
N ALA A 176 1.74 6.40 6.23
CA ALA A 176 1.94 7.80 5.85
C ALA A 176 3.41 8.22 6.02
N ILE A 177 4.03 7.87 7.15
CA ILE A 177 5.45 8.20 7.42
C ILE A 177 6.34 7.47 6.40
N ASP A 178 6.09 6.18 6.17
CA ASP A 178 6.87 5.37 5.22
C ASP A 178 6.73 5.90 3.79
N SER A 179 5.52 6.27 3.37
CA SER A 179 5.29 6.82 2.03
C SER A 179 5.97 8.18 1.82
N VAL A 180 6.02 9.04 2.85
CA VAL A 180 6.76 10.31 2.81
C VAL A 180 8.27 10.05 2.73
N ALA A 181 8.79 9.13 3.53
CA ALA A 181 10.21 8.77 3.49
C ALA A 181 10.61 8.24 2.10
N MET A 182 9.81 7.33 1.54
CA MET A 182 10.05 6.79 0.20
C MET A 182 9.88 7.83 -0.91
N LEU A 183 8.95 8.79 -0.78
CA LEU A 183 8.82 9.93 -1.67
C LEU A 183 10.11 10.77 -1.70
N VAL A 184 10.65 11.09 -0.53
CA VAL A 184 11.91 11.85 -0.42
C VAL A 184 13.05 11.08 -1.06
N ILE A 185 13.20 9.78 -0.78
CA ILE A 185 14.23 8.93 -1.38
C ILE A 185 14.07 8.90 -2.91
N ALA A 186 12.87 8.69 -3.43
CA ALA A 186 12.61 8.65 -4.88
C ALA A 186 12.99 9.97 -5.58
N LEU A 187 12.73 11.11 -4.94
CA LEU A 187 13.16 12.41 -5.44
C LEU A 187 14.70 12.56 -5.42
N LEU A 188 15.37 12.07 -4.39
CA LEU A 188 16.83 12.13 -4.25
C LEU A 188 17.55 11.24 -5.28
N VAL A 189 17.00 10.08 -5.62
CA VAL A 189 17.54 9.16 -6.64
C VAL A 189 17.03 9.46 -8.05
N SER A 190 16.24 10.52 -8.23
CA SER A 190 15.67 10.95 -9.51
C SER A 190 14.73 9.93 -10.18
N GLU A 191 14.09 9.08 -9.37
CA GLU A 191 13.06 8.13 -9.80
C GLU A 191 11.68 8.80 -9.84
N GLY A 192 11.45 9.62 -10.86
CA GLY A 192 10.27 10.49 -10.95
C GLY A 192 8.93 9.74 -10.92
N ASN A 193 8.84 8.58 -11.57
CA ASN A 193 7.59 7.80 -11.57
C ASN A 193 7.28 7.21 -10.18
N VAL A 194 8.30 6.72 -9.49
CA VAL A 194 8.17 6.24 -8.10
C VAL A 194 7.76 7.38 -7.17
N ALA A 195 8.34 8.58 -7.36
CA ALA A 195 7.98 9.76 -6.57
C ALA A 195 6.48 10.12 -6.71
N ILE A 196 5.93 10.08 -7.94
CA ILE A 196 4.51 10.33 -8.19
C ILE A 196 3.62 9.29 -7.49
N ILE A 197 3.99 8.00 -7.56
CA ILE A 197 3.25 6.91 -6.90
C ILE A 197 3.29 7.06 -5.38
N MET A 198 4.47 7.38 -4.81
CA MET A 198 4.59 7.58 -3.36
C MET A 198 3.84 8.84 -2.89
N ALA A 199 3.79 9.88 -3.70
CA ALA A 199 2.98 11.07 -3.43
C ALA A 199 1.47 10.73 -3.42
N ALA A 200 1.00 9.92 -4.37
CA ALA A 200 -0.38 9.43 -4.38
C ALA A 200 -0.70 8.63 -3.12
N LEU A 201 0.19 7.73 -2.70
CA LEU A 201 0.01 6.94 -1.48
C LEU A 201 -0.02 7.84 -0.23
N THR A 202 0.91 8.79 -0.13
CA THR A 202 0.94 9.78 0.95
C THR A 202 -0.37 10.56 1.04
N GLY A 203 -0.85 11.09 -0.09
CA GLY A 203 -2.11 11.83 -0.14
C GLY A 203 -3.32 10.99 0.30
N ALA A 204 -3.38 9.74 -0.13
CA ALA A 204 -4.43 8.81 0.26
C ALA A 204 -4.41 8.49 1.77
N CYS A 205 -3.22 8.27 2.35
CA CYS A 205 -3.06 8.04 3.79
C CYS A 205 -3.47 9.27 4.62
N LEU A 206 -3.04 10.48 4.21
CA LEU A 206 -3.40 11.72 4.90
C LEU A 206 -4.91 11.99 4.90
N ALA A 207 -5.63 11.59 3.86
CA ALA A 207 -7.08 11.74 3.80
C ALA A 207 -7.83 10.89 4.83
N SER A 208 -7.26 9.75 5.22
CA SER A 208 -7.90 8.83 6.18
C SER A 208 -7.58 9.15 7.63
N CYS A 209 -6.50 9.89 7.90
CA CYS A 209 -6.08 10.23 9.25
C CYS A 209 -7.17 10.94 10.12
N PRO A 210 -8.03 11.85 9.56
CA PRO A 210 -9.12 12.46 10.33
C PRO A 210 -10.40 11.61 10.41
N THR A 211 -10.47 10.46 9.71
CA THR A 211 -11.71 9.67 9.60
C THR A 211 -11.65 8.33 10.34
N THR A 212 -10.48 7.97 10.85
CA THR A 212 -10.21 6.83 11.73
C THR A 212 -10.15 7.26 13.18
#